data_466fbd8caab692a395258da37fd4c3ab
#
_entry.id   466fbd8caab692a395258da37fd4c3ab
#
_cell.length_a   1.000
_cell.length_b   1.000
_cell.length_c   1.000
_cell.angle_alpha   90.00
_cell.angle_beta   90.00
_cell.angle_gamma   90.00
#
_symmetry.space_group_name_H-M   'P 1'
#
loop_
_entity.id
_entity.type
_entity.pdbx_description
1 polymer ?
#
loop_
_entity_poly.entity_id
_entity_poly.type
_entity_poly.pdbx_seq_one_letter_code
_entity_poly.pdbx_strand_id
1 'polypeptide(L)'
;MRHLGIEVEPDGLLAEVETQAARGDGWVKLVGDWIDRSVGDLAPLWPEDVLKEAVSRAHELGARVAVHVFGEDALPGLIAAGVDSIEHGTGLGDDVIGTVAEAGIAVVPTLINIDNFPEFAAKGEARFPAYAAHMRALHATSRERVRRAWAAGVPIYVGTDAGGSLPHGLLREEIRALATAGIPQHDVIAQASWRAREWLGLPGLVEGAPADLVGYDADPRVDASTLYEPRRIVLRGTVIS
;
A
#
# COMPACT_ATOMS: atom_id res chain seq x y z
N MET A 1 10.84 14.80 0.03
CA MET A 1 10.95 13.56 0.82
C MET A 1 12.07 13.54 1.84
N ARG A 2 13.05 14.43 1.79
CA ARG A 2 14.22 14.46 2.74
C ARG A 2 13.89 14.48 4.25
N HIS A 3 12.64 14.58 4.64
CA HIS A 3 12.21 14.60 6.04
C HIS A 3 11.33 13.40 6.46
N LEU A 4 11.02 12.48 5.54
CA LEU A 4 10.12 11.35 5.78
C LEU A 4 10.80 9.98 5.64
N GLY A 5 12.05 9.92 5.22
CA GLY A 5 12.80 8.68 5.04
C GLY A 5 14.30 8.90 5.20
N ILE A 6 15.01 7.81 5.35
CA ILE A 6 16.47 7.76 5.38
C ILE A 6 16.94 7.43 3.97
N GLU A 7 17.74 8.31 3.38
CA GLU A 7 18.35 8.09 2.06
C GLU A 7 19.68 7.37 2.27
N VAL A 8 19.85 6.23 1.61
CA VAL A 8 21.10 5.44 1.62
C VAL A 8 21.46 5.05 0.19
N GLU A 9 22.75 4.87 -0.07
CA GLU A 9 23.22 4.24 -1.30
C GLU A 9 22.98 2.72 -1.24
N PRO A 10 22.98 1.98 -2.37
CA PRO A 10 22.69 0.55 -2.39
C PRO A 10 23.55 -0.28 -1.42
N ASP A 11 24.81 0.04 -1.25
CA ASP A 11 25.73 -0.64 -0.32
C ASP A 11 25.38 -0.41 1.17
N GLY A 12 24.61 0.62 1.47
CA GLY A 12 24.12 0.92 2.81
C GLY A 12 22.76 0.30 3.15
N LEU A 13 22.03 -0.27 2.17
CA LEU A 13 20.65 -0.72 2.34
C LEU A 13 20.53 -1.81 3.40
N LEU A 14 21.42 -2.81 3.38
CA LEU A 14 21.39 -3.93 4.32
C LEU A 14 21.49 -3.44 5.78
N ALA A 15 22.46 -2.59 6.08
CA ALA A 15 22.68 -2.07 7.42
C ALA A 15 21.52 -1.20 7.91
N GLU A 16 20.88 -0.43 6.99
CA GLU A 16 19.71 0.37 7.35
C GLU A 16 18.48 -0.51 7.61
N VAL A 17 18.27 -1.55 6.80
CA VAL A 17 17.19 -2.54 7.03
C VAL A 17 17.34 -3.23 8.39
N GLU A 18 18.54 -3.65 8.78
CA GLU A 18 18.80 -4.19 10.12
C GLU A 18 18.44 -3.19 11.21
N THR A 19 18.83 -1.93 11.03
CA THR A 19 18.53 -0.86 11.97
C THR A 19 17.02 -0.64 12.12
N GLN A 20 16.28 -0.60 11.01
CA GLN A 20 14.84 -0.40 11.01
C GLN A 20 14.09 -1.61 11.57
N ALA A 21 14.49 -2.83 11.21
CA ALA A 21 13.91 -4.06 11.75
C ALA A 21 14.03 -4.12 13.29
N ALA A 22 15.17 -3.68 13.85
CA ALA A 22 15.39 -3.65 15.29
C ALA A 22 14.58 -2.57 16.02
N ARG A 23 14.18 -1.50 15.33
CA ARG A 23 13.46 -0.34 15.92
C ARG A 23 11.95 -0.37 15.67
N GLY A 24 11.54 -1.06 14.62
CA GLY A 24 10.15 -1.12 14.16
C GLY A 24 9.27 -2.05 14.97
N ASP A 25 8.03 -2.12 14.55
CA ASP A 25 6.96 -2.97 15.09
C ASP A 25 6.79 -4.28 14.28
N GLY A 26 7.87 -4.75 13.65
CA GLY A 26 7.88 -5.92 12.79
C GLY A 26 7.70 -5.59 11.30
N TRP A 27 7.88 -4.33 10.91
CA TRP A 27 7.86 -3.90 9.51
C TRP A 27 9.04 -3.00 9.15
N VAL A 28 9.57 -3.19 7.95
CA VAL A 28 10.49 -2.28 7.29
C VAL A 28 9.81 -1.70 6.06
N LYS A 29 9.84 -0.37 5.90
CA LYS A 29 9.31 0.32 4.72
C LYS A 29 10.43 0.73 3.80
N LEU A 30 10.37 0.29 2.54
CA LEU A 30 11.28 0.68 1.47
C LEU A 30 10.56 1.52 0.41
N VAL A 31 11.35 2.26 -0.36
CA VAL A 31 10.92 2.89 -1.62
C VAL A 31 11.54 2.07 -2.75
N GLY A 32 10.71 1.46 -3.60
CA GLY A 32 11.14 0.55 -4.66
C GLY A 32 11.52 1.26 -5.95
N ASP A 33 10.79 2.35 -6.28
CA ASP A 33 11.08 3.19 -7.43
C ASP A 33 10.95 4.68 -7.09
N TRP A 34 11.57 5.49 -7.88
CA TRP A 34 11.45 6.94 -7.83
C TRP A 34 11.82 7.55 -9.16
N ILE A 35 11.56 8.86 -9.32
CA ILE A 35 12.00 9.58 -10.49
C ILE A 35 13.55 9.62 -10.59
N ASP A 36 14.10 8.97 -11.59
CA ASP A 36 15.50 9.11 -11.97
C ASP A 36 15.66 10.31 -12.89
N ARG A 37 16.44 11.30 -12.42
CA ARG A 37 16.64 12.56 -13.16
C ARG A 37 17.45 12.40 -14.44
N SER A 38 18.23 11.32 -14.57
CA SER A 38 19.03 11.02 -15.77
C SER A 38 18.16 10.41 -16.87
N VAL A 39 17.16 9.61 -16.48
CA VAL A 39 16.17 8.99 -17.38
C VAL A 39 15.00 9.94 -17.62
N GLY A 40 14.63 10.73 -16.62
CA GLY A 40 13.49 11.65 -16.67
C GLY A 40 12.15 10.98 -16.44
N ASP A 41 12.16 9.76 -15.86
CA ASP A 41 10.98 8.96 -15.56
C ASP A 41 11.20 8.15 -14.26
N LEU A 42 10.18 7.35 -13.83
CA LEU A 42 10.30 6.38 -12.76
C LEU A 42 11.34 5.32 -13.14
N ALA A 43 12.15 4.94 -12.17
CA ALA A 43 13.11 3.84 -12.31
C ALA A 43 13.29 3.09 -10.99
N PRO A 44 13.63 1.78 -11.03
CA PRO A 44 13.99 1.02 -9.84
C PRO A 44 15.16 1.68 -9.09
N LEU A 45 15.09 1.71 -7.76
CA LEU A 45 16.14 2.31 -6.92
C LEU A 45 17.24 1.33 -6.54
N TRP A 46 16.95 0.03 -6.55
CA TRP A 46 17.83 -0.98 -5.97
C TRP A 46 18.26 -2.01 -7.01
N PRO A 47 19.55 -2.39 -7.05
CA PRO A 47 19.99 -3.61 -7.72
C PRO A 47 19.27 -4.84 -7.14
N GLU A 48 18.93 -5.80 -7.99
CA GLU A 48 18.11 -6.96 -7.58
C GLU A 48 18.75 -7.80 -6.48
N ASP A 49 20.06 -8.01 -6.56
CA ASP A 49 20.84 -8.78 -5.57
C ASP A 49 20.86 -8.09 -4.21
N VAL A 50 21.07 -6.77 -4.18
CA VAL A 50 21.04 -5.95 -2.96
C VAL A 50 19.66 -5.96 -2.32
N LEU A 51 18.61 -5.80 -3.13
CA LEU A 51 17.23 -5.82 -2.65
C LEU A 51 16.86 -7.18 -2.05
N LYS A 52 17.23 -8.27 -2.74
CA LYS A 52 16.98 -9.63 -2.28
C LYS A 52 17.68 -9.93 -0.95
N GLU A 53 18.93 -9.51 -0.81
CA GLU A 53 19.67 -9.68 0.44
C GLU A 53 19.03 -8.90 1.58
N ALA A 54 18.64 -7.63 1.33
CA ALA A 54 18.00 -6.77 2.31
C ALA A 54 16.65 -7.31 2.78
N VAL A 55 15.79 -7.79 1.86
CA VAL A 55 14.51 -8.43 2.20
C VAL A 55 14.71 -9.72 2.97
N SER A 56 15.63 -10.59 2.54
CA SER A 56 15.97 -11.83 3.27
C SER A 56 16.41 -11.52 4.69
N ARG A 57 17.25 -10.50 4.86
CA ARG A 57 17.73 -10.09 6.17
C ARG A 57 16.63 -9.54 7.08
N ALA A 58 15.68 -8.76 6.54
CA ALA A 58 14.52 -8.33 7.30
C ALA A 58 13.72 -9.52 7.82
N HIS A 59 13.48 -10.53 6.97
CA HIS A 59 12.76 -11.75 7.34
C HIS A 59 13.51 -12.57 8.41
N GLU A 60 14.83 -12.71 8.32
CA GLU A 60 15.65 -13.35 9.35
C GLU A 60 15.53 -12.69 10.72
N LEU A 61 15.31 -11.36 10.73
CA LEU A 61 15.09 -10.56 11.93
C LEU A 61 13.62 -10.54 12.39
N GLY A 62 12.74 -11.28 11.70
CA GLY A 62 11.31 -11.37 12.01
C GLY A 62 10.49 -10.16 11.54
N ALA A 63 11.05 -9.30 10.70
CA ALA A 63 10.34 -8.16 10.12
C ALA A 63 9.81 -8.49 8.73
N ARG A 64 8.64 -7.95 8.37
CA ARG A 64 8.07 -7.95 7.03
C ARG A 64 8.51 -6.69 6.28
N VAL A 65 8.44 -6.72 4.95
CA VAL A 65 8.89 -5.61 4.10
C VAL A 65 7.72 -5.08 3.26
N ALA A 66 7.39 -3.81 3.46
CA ALA A 66 6.42 -3.07 2.64
C ALA A 66 7.18 -2.11 1.71
N VAL A 67 6.80 -2.07 0.43
CA VAL A 67 7.55 -1.31 -0.58
C VAL A 67 6.62 -0.39 -1.37
N HIS A 68 6.97 0.91 -1.38
CA HIS A 68 6.38 1.88 -2.31
C HIS A 68 6.82 1.59 -3.74
N VAL A 69 5.89 1.52 -4.67
CA VAL A 69 6.17 1.42 -6.11
C VAL A 69 5.02 1.99 -6.94
N PHE A 70 5.36 2.81 -7.93
CA PHE A 70 4.40 3.34 -8.89
C PHE A 70 4.54 2.69 -10.27
N GLY A 71 5.75 2.60 -10.80
CA GLY A 71 6.03 2.10 -12.15
C GLY A 71 6.04 0.57 -12.26
N GLU A 72 6.08 0.12 -13.49
CA GLU A 72 6.11 -1.30 -13.84
C GLU A 72 7.50 -1.92 -13.58
N ASP A 73 8.57 -1.19 -13.89
CA ASP A 73 9.93 -1.73 -14.02
C ASP A 73 10.53 -2.27 -12.70
N ALA A 74 10.11 -1.76 -11.55
CA ALA A 74 10.60 -2.24 -10.26
C ALA A 74 9.90 -3.51 -9.78
N LEU A 75 8.68 -3.79 -10.27
CA LEU A 75 7.85 -4.88 -9.76
C LEU A 75 8.48 -6.27 -9.88
N PRO A 76 9.11 -6.67 -11.01
CA PRO A 76 9.75 -7.99 -11.11
C PRO A 76 10.81 -8.22 -10.05
N GLY A 77 11.67 -7.22 -9.79
CA GLY A 77 12.71 -7.29 -8.77
C GLY A 77 12.14 -7.38 -7.34
N LEU A 78 11.08 -6.60 -7.04
CA LEU A 78 10.38 -6.64 -5.76
C LEU A 78 9.73 -8.01 -5.49
N ILE A 79 9.06 -8.58 -6.49
CA ILE A 79 8.42 -9.90 -6.40
C ILE A 79 9.49 -10.98 -6.20
N ALA A 80 10.59 -10.93 -6.97
CA ALA A 80 11.68 -11.89 -6.87
C ALA A 80 12.44 -11.80 -5.52
N ALA A 81 12.47 -10.61 -4.92
CA ALA A 81 13.04 -10.41 -3.58
C ALA A 81 12.13 -10.94 -2.47
N GLY A 82 10.84 -11.19 -2.74
CA GLY A 82 9.88 -11.73 -1.78
C GLY A 82 9.36 -10.70 -0.78
N VAL A 83 9.07 -9.48 -1.23
CA VAL A 83 8.44 -8.45 -0.38
C VAL A 83 7.06 -8.90 0.11
N ASP A 84 6.62 -8.42 1.26
CA ASP A 84 5.35 -8.84 1.87
C ASP A 84 4.18 -7.95 1.46
N SER A 85 4.45 -6.69 1.13
CA SER A 85 3.42 -5.71 0.73
C SER A 85 3.94 -4.75 -0.33
N ILE A 86 3.11 -4.53 -1.34
CA ILE A 86 3.28 -3.51 -2.37
C ILE A 86 2.31 -2.37 -2.08
N GLU A 87 2.88 -1.19 -1.84
CA GLU A 87 2.10 0.02 -1.63
C GLU A 87 1.91 0.74 -2.98
N HIS A 88 0.71 1.18 -3.24
CA HIS A 88 0.21 1.76 -4.49
C HIS A 88 0.11 0.74 -5.63
N GLY A 89 1.22 0.18 -6.10
CA GLY A 89 1.23 -0.85 -7.13
C GLY A 89 0.54 -0.44 -8.44
N THR A 90 0.62 0.85 -8.80
CA THR A 90 -0.06 1.37 -9.99
C THR A 90 0.45 0.77 -11.29
N GLY A 91 1.67 0.22 -11.27
CA GLY A 91 2.30 -0.49 -12.38
C GLY A 91 1.91 -1.97 -12.49
N LEU A 92 1.10 -2.55 -11.58
CA LEU A 92 0.71 -3.96 -11.62
C LEU A 92 0.00 -4.31 -12.94
N GLY A 93 0.74 -4.91 -13.86
CA GLY A 93 0.27 -5.38 -15.16
C GLY A 93 -0.14 -6.86 -15.15
N ASP A 94 -0.77 -7.31 -16.24
CA ASP A 94 -1.22 -8.70 -16.39
C ASP A 94 -0.07 -9.71 -16.36
N ASP A 95 1.14 -9.27 -16.68
CA ASP A 95 2.37 -10.05 -16.68
C ASP A 95 2.86 -10.43 -15.28
N VAL A 96 2.54 -9.64 -14.26
CA VAL A 96 3.01 -9.85 -12.88
C VAL A 96 1.89 -10.18 -11.88
N ILE A 97 0.64 -9.82 -12.17
CA ILE A 97 -0.50 -10.03 -11.25
C ILE A 97 -0.62 -11.49 -10.80
N GLY A 98 -0.46 -12.45 -11.72
CA GLY A 98 -0.51 -13.89 -11.38
C GLY A 98 0.55 -14.28 -10.36
N THR A 99 1.78 -13.84 -10.57
CA THR A 99 2.90 -14.13 -9.66
C THR A 99 2.71 -13.47 -8.29
N VAL A 100 2.18 -12.24 -8.25
CA VAL A 100 1.85 -11.54 -6.99
C VAL A 100 0.78 -12.30 -6.21
N ALA A 101 -0.25 -12.82 -6.89
CA ALA A 101 -1.30 -13.62 -6.26
C ALA A 101 -0.76 -14.97 -5.73
N GLU A 102 0.03 -15.68 -6.54
CA GLU A 102 0.63 -16.97 -6.14
C GLU A 102 1.61 -16.81 -4.97
N ALA A 103 2.38 -15.74 -4.96
CA ALA A 103 3.30 -15.42 -3.85
C ALA A 103 2.57 -14.92 -2.59
N GLY A 104 1.28 -14.58 -2.68
CA GLY A 104 0.52 -14.05 -1.56
C GLY A 104 0.96 -12.65 -1.12
N ILE A 105 1.65 -11.92 -1.99
CA ILE A 105 2.10 -10.55 -1.72
C ILE A 105 0.87 -9.63 -1.62
N ALA A 106 0.75 -8.91 -0.51
CA ALA A 106 -0.35 -7.98 -0.30
C ALA A 106 -0.20 -6.71 -1.16
N VAL A 107 -1.31 -6.10 -1.51
CA VAL A 107 -1.34 -4.79 -2.18
C VAL A 107 -2.21 -3.83 -1.41
N VAL A 108 -1.70 -2.62 -1.18
CA VAL A 108 -2.43 -1.50 -0.58
C VAL A 108 -2.55 -0.38 -1.61
N PRO A 109 -3.65 -0.30 -2.40
CA PRO A 109 -3.69 0.49 -3.63
C PRO A 109 -3.68 2.00 -3.42
N THR A 110 -4.17 2.50 -2.29
CA THR A 110 -4.24 3.94 -1.97
C THR A 110 -4.85 4.79 -3.09
N LEU A 111 -5.98 4.37 -3.65
CA LEU A 111 -6.57 4.98 -4.84
C LEU A 111 -6.82 6.48 -4.69
N ILE A 112 -7.21 6.94 -3.47
CA ILE A 112 -7.41 8.37 -3.21
C ILE A 112 -6.11 9.18 -3.27
N ASN A 113 -4.95 8.56 -2.99
CA ASN A 113 -3.65 9.20 -3.22
C ASN A 113 -3.29 9.19 -4.70
N ILE A 114 -3.59 8.11 -5.42
CA ILE A 114 -3.37 8.02 -6.86
C ILE A 114 -4.17 9.06 -7.65
N ASP A 115 -5.32 9.51 -7.13
CA ASP A 115 -6.10 10.59 -7.71
C ASP A 115 -5.35 11.94 -7.78
N ASN A 116 -4.22 12.10 -7.05
CA ASN A 116 -3.32 13.25 -7.16
C ASN A 116 -2.29 13.14 -8.31
N PHE A 117 -2.18 11.99 -8.98
CA PHE A 117 -1.18 11.80 -10.05
C PHE A 117 -1.26 12.82 -11.19
N PRO A 118 -2.45 13.24 -11.67
CA PRO A 118 -2.54 14.32 -12.66
C PRO A 118 -1.91 15.63 -12.19
N GLU A 119 -2.03 15.96 -10.90
CA GLU A 119 -1.41 17.15 -10.31
C GLU A 119 0.11 16.98 -10.19
N PHE A 120 0.60 15.81 -9.76
CA PHE A 120 2.03 15.51 -9.70
C PHE A 120 2.65 15.56 -11.09
N ALA A 121 1.97 15.00 -12.11
CA ALA A 121 2.37 15.06 -13.50
C ALA A 121 2.50 16.52 -13.98
N ALA A 122 1.47 17.34 -13.74
CA ALA A 122 1.48 18.75 -14.16
C ALA A 122 2.63 19.55 -13.52
N LYS A 123 2.93 19.32 -12.25
CA LYS A 123 4.05 19.96 -11.54
C LYS A 123 5.41 19.55 -12.10
N GLY A 124 5.54 18.31 -12.60
CA GLY A 124 6.78 17.76 -13.13
C GLY A 124 7.00 18.00 -14.63
N GLU A 125 5.94 18.26 -15.39
CA GLU A 125 5.90 18.17 -16.86
C GLU A 125 6.96 19.01 -17.59
N ALA A 126 7.18 20.25 -17.15
CA ALA A 126 8.16 21.12 -17.78
C ALA A 126 9.59 20.58 -17.68
N ARG A 127 9.90 19.81 -16.65
CA ARG A 127 11.24 19.26 -16.40
C ARG A 127 11.37 17.79 -16.80
N PHE A 128 10.31 17.03 -16.63
CA PHE A 128 10.26 15.57 -16.81
C PHE A 128 9.00 15.17 -17.58
N PRO A 129 8.91 15.45 -18.89
CA PRO A 129 7.71 15.19 -19.68
C PRO A 129 7.39 13.69 -19.80
N ALA A 130 8.40 12.79 -19.81
CA ALA A 130 8.20 11.35 -19.82
C ALA A 130 7.52 10.90 -18.53
N TYR A 131 8.04 11.27 -17.36
CA TYR A 131 7.42 11.03 -16.07
C TYR A 131 5.98 11.54 -16.02
N ALA A 132 5.72 12.76 -16.50
CA ALA A 132 4.38 13.31 -16.48
C ALA A 132 3.37 12.51 -17.33
N ALA A 133 3.80 12.07 -18.52
CA ALA A 133 3.00 11.20 -19.37
C ALA A 133 2.76 9.82 -18.72
N HIS A 134 3.80 9.24 -18.12
CA HIS A 134 3.75 7.96 -17.42
C HIS A 134 2.78 8.02 -16.22
N MET A 135 2.90 9.01 -15.34
CA MET A 135 2.00 9.18 -14.19
C MET A 135 0.53 9.32 -14.61
N ARG A 136 0.25 10.00 -15.73
CA ARG A 136 -1.13 10.07 -16.26
C ARG A 136 -1.61 8.72 -16.77
N ALA A 137 -0.75 7.92 -17.42
CA ALA A 137 -1.08 6.59 -17.89
C ALA A 137 -1.36 5.63 -16.72
N LEU A 138 -0.52 5.64 -15.68
CA LEU A 138 -0.70 4.88 -14.44
C LEU A 138 -2.03 5.24 -13.77
N HIS A 139 -2.33 6.55 -13.64
CA HIS A 139 -3.60 7.02 -13.10
C HIS A 139 -4.80 6.49 -13.90
N ALA A 140 -4.76 6.62 -15.22
CA ALA A 140 -5.86 6.23 -16.10
C ALA A 140 -6.23 4.74 -16.00
N THR A 141 -5.27 3.88 -15.67
CA THR A 141 -5.46 2.41 -15.60
C THR A 141 -5.56 1.88 -14.17
N SER A 142 -5.30 2.69 -13.13
CA SER A 142 -5.15 2.25 -11.74
C SER A 142 -6.34 1.44 -11.22
N ARG A 143 -7.56 1.91 -11.42
CA ARG A 143 -8.78 1.23 -10.93
C ARG A 143 -9.01 -0.12 -11.62
N GLU A 144 -8.75 -0.18 -12.93
CA GLU A 144 -8.87 -1.43 -13.69
C GLU A 144 -7.79 -2.44 -13.27
N ARG A 145 -6.55 -2.00 -13.02
CA ARG A 145 -5.48 -2.85 -12.51
C ARG A 145 -5.81 -3.42 -11.13
N VAL A 146 -6.33 -2.60 -10.22
CA VAL A 146 -6.83 -3.05 -8.91
C VAL A 146 -7.94 -4.09 -9.04
N ARG A 147 -8.92 -3.85 -9.94
CA ARG A 147 -10.00 -4.81 -10.19
C ARG A 147 -9.47 -6.15 -10.71
N ARG A 148 -8.49 -6.12 -11.64
CA ARG A 148 -7.84 -7.33 -12.17
C ARG A 148 -7.02 -8.07 -11.11
N ALA A 149 -6.26 -7.35 -10.30
CA ALA A 149 -5.50 -7.92 -9.20
C ALA A 149 -6.42 -8.64 -8.20
N TRP A 150 -7.54 -8.00 -7.83
CA TRP A 150 -8.57 -8.63 -7.00
C TRP A 150 -9.15 -9.89 -7.64
N ALA A 151 -9.53 -9.84 -8.91
CA ALA A 151 -10.08 -10.98 -9.65
C ALA A 151 -9.09 -12.15 -9.78
N ALA A 152 -7.80 -11.88 -9.79
CA ALA A 152 -6.73 -12.88 -9.80
C ALA A 152 -6.40 -13.44 -8.40
N GLY A 153 -7.05 -12.95 -7.34
CA GLY A 153 -6.84 -13.42 -5.97
C GLY A 153 -5.70 -12.73 -5.21
N VAL A 154 -5.19 -11.60 -5.69
CA VAL A 154 -4.21 -10.78 -4.95
C VAL A 154 -4.85 -10.31 -3.64
N PRO A 155 -4.20 -10.50 -2.47
CA PRO A 155 -4.66 -9.93 -1.21
C PRO A 155 -4.61 -8.39 -1.26
N ILE A 156 -5.77 -7.72 -1.27
CA ILE A 156 -5.86 -6.26 -1.29
C ILE A 156 -6.34 -5.77 0.06
N TYR A 157 -5.59 -4.83 0.68
CA TYR A 157 -5.97 -4.21 1.94
C TYR A 157 -6.18 -2.70 1.77
N VAL A 158 -6.90 -2.10 2.71
CA VAL A 158 -7.31 -0.69 2.62
C VAL A 158 -6.31 0.18 3.37
N GLY A 159 -5.72 1.13 2.65
CA GLY A 159 -4.81 2.15 3.19
C GLY A 159 -4.91 3.44 2.39
N THR A 160 -4.59 4.58 2.99
CA THR A 160 -4.83 5.91 2.41
C THR A 160 -3.57 6.67 2.02
N ASP A 161 -2.41 6.28 2.52
CA ASP A 161 -1.17 7.07 2.45
C ASP A 161 -1.35 8.52 2.96
N ALA A 162 -2.17 8.67 4.02
CA ALA A 162 -2.43 9.96 4.65
C ALA A 162 -1.24 10.45 5.49
N GLY A 163 -1.13 11.77 5.65
CA GLY A 163 -0.05 12.42 6.40
C GLY A 163 0.97 13.14 5.51
N GLY A 164 0.94 12.89 4.20
CA GLY A 164 1.71 13.62 3.19
C GLY A 164 0.85 14.65 2.45
N SER A 165 0.41 14.30 1.24
CA SER A 165 -0.48 15.14 0.41
C SER A 165 -1.95 15.09 0.86
N LEU A 166 -2.35 14.04 1.58
CA LEU A 166 -3.70 13.84 2.07
C LEU A 166 -3.79 14.02 3.59
N PRO A 167 -4.89 14.63 4.11
CA PRO A 167 -5.15 14.67 5.54
C PRO A 167 -5.51 13.28 6.09
N HIS A 168 -5.36 13.08 7.40
CA HIS A 168 -5.83 11.88 8.08
C HIS A 168 -7.37 11.79 8.09
N GLY A 169 -7.90 10.56 8.28
CA GLY A 169 -9.34 10.31 8.45
C GLY A 169 -10.09 9.96 7.16
N LEU A 170 -9.40 9.69 6.07
CA LEU A 170 -9.96 9.41 4.74
C LEU A 170 -10.16 7.91 4.43
N LEU A 171 -10.17 7.03 5.44
CA LEU A 171 -10.32 5.58 5.18
C LEU A 171 -11.63 5.23 4.47
N ARG A 172 -12.70 5.97 4.79
CA ARG A 172 -14.02 5.80 4.16
C ARG A 172 -14.01 6.09 2.66
N GLU A 173 -13.25 7.11 2.27
CA GLU A 173 -13.05 7.53 0.89
C GLU A 173 -12.31 6.44 0.11
N GLU A 174 -11.28 5.83 0.69
CA GLU A 174 -10.56 4.71 0.08
C GLU A 174 -11.45 3.47 -0.04
N ILE A 175 -12.22 3.12 1.00
CA ILE A 175 -13.22 2.04 0.94
C ILE A 175 -14.18 2.25 -0.23
N ARG A 176 -14.70 3.47 -0.40
CA ARG A 176 -15.58 3.80 -1.53
C ARG A 176 -14.88 3.74 -2.87
N ALA A 177 -13.62 4.19 -2.95
CA ALA A 177 -12.84 4.13 -4.18
C ALA A 177 -12.61 2.69 -4.64
N LEU A 178 -12.26 1.78 -3.73
CA LEU A 178 -12.06 0.36 -4.01
C LEU A 178 -13.37 -0.34 -4.43
N ALA A 179 -14.48 -0.04 -3.74
CA ALA A 179 -15.79 -0.57 -4.13
C ALA A 179 -16.20 -0.06 -5.53
N THR A 180 -15.94 1.21 -5.83
CA THR A 180 -16.20 1.80 -7.16
C THR A 180 -15.28 1.19 -8.23
N ALA A 181 -14.07 0.78 -7.87
CA ALA A 181 -13.16 0.07 -8.76
C ALA A 181 -13.62 -1.37 -9.08
N GLY A 182 -14.64 -1.89 -8.36
CA GLY A 182 -15.28 -3.17 -8.66
C GLY A 182 -14.99 -4.28 -7.65
N ILE A 183 -14.37 -3.98 -6.52
CA ILE A 183 -14.27 -4.95 -5.41
C ILE A 183 -15.63 -4.97 -4.68
N PRO A 184 -16.22 -6.14 -4.40
CA PRO A 184 -17.50 -6.21 -3.69
C PRO A 184 -17.47 -5.48 -2.34
N GLN A 185 -18.49 -4.69 -2.04
CA GLN A 185 -18.56 -3.83 -0.84
C GLN A 185 -18.25 -4.60 0.46
N HIS A 186 -18.80 -5.79 0.62
CA HIS A 186 -18.59 -6.62 1.81
C HIS A 186 -17.13 -7.08 1.95
N ASP A 187 -16.42 -7.30 0.83
CA ASP A 187 -15.00 -7.67 0.85
C ASP A 187 -14.14 -6.46 1.20
N VAL A 188 -14.42 -5.28 0.63
CA VAL A 188 -13.67 -4.06 0.99
C VAL A 188 -13.79 -3.76 2.48
N ILE A 189 -15.00 -3.90 3.07
CA ILE A 189 -15.19 -3.73 4.51
C ILE A 189 -14.38 -4.77 5.31
N ALA A 190 -14.35 -6.01 4.87
CA ALA A 190 -13.54 -7.05 5.49
C ALA A 190 -12.05 -6.71 5.45
N GLN A 191 -11.56 -6.27 4.29
CA GLN A 191 -10.16 -5.88 4.08
C GLN A 191 -9.77 -4.58 4.81
N ALA A 192 -10.74 -3.72 5.13
CA ALA A 192 -10.54 -2.52 5.94
C ALA A 192 -10.59 -2.79 7.46
N SER A 193 -10.92 -4.00 7.88
CA SER A 193 -11.19 -4.31 9.29
C SER A 193 -10.61 -5.65 9.74
N TRP A 194 -11.41 -6.72 9.83
CA TRP A 194 -10.98 -7.96 10.48
C TRP A 194 -9.93 -8.74 9.67
N ARG A 195 -9.97 -8.76 8.33
CA ARG A 195 -8.95 -9.41 7.50
C ARG A 195 -7.63 -8.67 7.53
N ALA A 196 -7.66 -7.31 7.54
CA ALA A 196 -6.44 -6.53 7.74
C ALA A 196 -5.79 -6.81 9.10
N ARG A 197 -6.58 -6.93 10.17
CA ARG A 197 -6.08 -7.30 11.50
C ARG A 197 -5.45 -8.70 11.50
N GLU A 198 -6.11 -9.67 10.87
CA GLU A 198 -5.59 -11.03 10.73
C GLU A 198 -4.26 -11.05 9.97
N TRP A 199 -4.19 -10.36 8.83
CA TRP A 199 -2.95 -10.21 8.05
C TRP A 199 -1.84 -9.54 8.85
N LEU A 200 -2.14 -8.54 9.66
CA LEU A 200 -1.18 -7.87 10.54
C LEU A 200 -0.81 -8.71 11.78
N GLY A 201 -1.41 -9.88 11.98
CA GLY A 201 -1.19 -10.71 13.18
C GLY A 201 -1.86 -10.15 14.43
N LEU A 202 -2.83 -9.25 14.28
CA LEU A 202 -3.57 -8.65 15.38
C LEU A 202 -4.83 -9.47 15.68
N PRO A 203 -5.23 -9.62 16.96
CA PRO A 203 -6.42 -10.35 17.32
C PRO A 203 -7.67 -9.68 16.75
N GLY A 204 -8.62 -10.49 16.29
CA GLY A 204 -9.97 -10.05 15.95
C GLY A 204 -10.82 -9.73 17.18
N LEU A 205 -12.14 -9.64 16.98
CA LEU A 205 -13.11 -9.44 18.06
C LEU A 205 -13.39 -10.80 18.75
N VAL A 206 -12.50 -11.19 19.65
CA VAL A 206 -12.56 -12.45 20.42
C VAL A 206 -12.40 -12.16 21.91
N GLU A 207 -12.85 -13.10 22.77
CA GLU A 207 -12.71 -12.96 24.22
C GLU A 207 -11.23 -12.82 24.63
N GLY A 208 -10.94 -11.85 25.51
CA GLY A 208 -9.59 -11.54 25.95
C GLY A 208 -8.78 -10.59 25.04
N ALA A 209 -9.26 -10.29 23.84
CA ALA A 209 -8.62 -9.32 22.96
C ALA A 209 -8.99 -7.87 23.32
N PRO A 210 -8.17 -6.88 22.89
CA PRO A 210 -8.56 -5.48 23.01
C PRO A 210 -9.88 -5.20 22.31
N ALA A 211 -10.80 -4.53 22.97
CA ALA A 211 -12.08 -4.14 22.39
C ALA A 211 -11.88 -2.88 21.53
N ASP A 212 -11.48 -3.10 20.27
CA ASP A 212 -11.36 -2.08 19.23
C ASP A 212 -12.49 -2.31 18.21
N LEU A 213 -13.51 -1.47 18.23
CA LEU A 213 -14.67 -1.66 17.35
C LEU A 213 -15.34 -0.32 17.01
N VAL A 214 -15.98 -0.31 15.85
CA VAL A 214 -16.90 0.76 15.43
C VAL A 214 -18.27 0.15 15.21
N GLY A 215 -19.28 0.67 15.91
CA GLY A 215 -20.68 0.27 15.76
C GLY A 215 -21.42 1.26 14.86
N TYR A 216 -22.31 0.73 14.03
CA TYR A 216 -23.17 1.48 13.11
C TYR A 216 -24.63 1.09 13.32
N ASP A 217 -25.58 2.00 13.01
CA ASP A 217 -27.02 1.73 13.08
C ASP A 217 -27.51 0.88 11.89
N ALA A 218 -26.78 0.83 10.79
CA ALA A 218 -27.04 0.00 9.63
C ALA A 218 -25.79 -0.77 9.21
N ASP A 219 -25.92 -1.75 8.33
CA ASP A 219 -24.81 -2.59 7.89
C ASP A 219 -23.98 -1.89 6.80
N PRO A 220 -22.72 -1.48 7.08
CA PRO A 220 -21.86 -0.83 6.09
C PRO A 220 -21.45 -1.74 4.91
N ARG A 221 -21.64 -3.06 5.04
CA ARG A 221 -21.42 -4.01 3.94
C ARG A 221 -22.50 -3.92 2.87
N VAL A 222 -23.66 -3.37 3.23
CA VAL A 222 -24.81 -3.16 2.33
C VAL A 222 -24.80 -1.72 1.80
N ASP A 223 -24.58 -0.74 2.69
CA ASP A 223 -24.56 0.67 2.35
C ASP A 223 -23.31 1.36 2.94
N ALA A 224 -22.39 1.71 2.06
CA ALA A 224 -21.15 2.39 2.44
C ALA A 224 -21.37 3.79 3.02
N SER A 225 -22.52 4.44 2.79
CA SER A 225 -22.82 5.74 3.37
C SER A 225 -22.88 5.69 4.90
N THR A 226 -23.23 4.52 5.47
CA THR A 226 -23.23 4.24 6.90
C THR A 226 -21.87 4.50 7.56
N LEU A 227 -20.75 4.35 6.84
CA LEU A 227 -19.40 4.59 7.37
C LEU A 227 -19.18 6.05 7.80
N TYR A 228 -19.98 6.98 7.32
CA TYR A 228 -19.86 8.40 7.65
C TYR A 228 -20.52 8.77 8.98
N GLU A 229 -21.36 7.88 9.52
CA GLU A 229 -22.15 8.11 10.73
C GLU A 229 -21.95 6.97 11.75
N PRO A 230 -20.72 6.83 12.33
CA PRO A 230 -20.49 5.82 13.35
C PRO A 230 -21.35 6.12 14.58
N ARG A 231 -22.10 5.11 15.03
CA ARG A 231 -22.95 5.22 16.23
C ARG A 231 -22.10 5.17 17.51
N ARG A 232 -21.02 4.42 17.49
CA ARG A 232 -20.14 4.22 18.63
C ARG A 232 -18.74 3.85 18.17
N ILE A 233 -17.73 4.49 18.75
CA ILE A 233 -16.34 4.11 18.57
C ILE A 233 -15.77 3.70 19.91
N VAL A 234 -15.20 2.49 19.98
CA VAL A 234 -14.54 1.95 21.16
C VAL A 234 -13.09 1.66 20.81
N LEU A 235 -12.18 2.17 21.62
CA LEU A 235 -10.75 1.94 21.47
C LEU A 235 -10.19 1.40 22.80
N ARG A 236 -9.63 0.19 22.73
CA ARG A 236 -9.07 -0.51 23.92
C ARG A 236 -10.07 -0.57 25.09
N GLY A 237 -11.35 -0.85 24.77
CA GLY A 237 -12.42 -0.91 25.75
C GLY A 237 -12.98 0.43 26.22
N THR A 238 -12.43 1.55 25.78
CA THR A 238 -12.92 2.89 26.13
C THR A 238 -13.79 3.45 25.00
N VAL A 239 -15.00 3.88 25.33
CA VAL A 239 -15.88 4.60 24.40
C VAL A 239 -15.31 5.99 24.18
N ILE A 240 -15.01 6.33 22.91
CA ILE A 240 -14.44 7.63 22.53
C ILE A 240 -15.41 8.51 21.72
N SER A 241 -16.49 7.95 21.21
CA SER A 241 -17.62 8.67 20.61
C SER A 241 -18.86 7.75 20.55
#